data_98331ce9a8c755537d8ba8f404f42d32
#
_entry.id   98331ce9a8c755537d8ba8f404f42d32
#
_cell.length_a   1.000
_cell.length_b   1.000
_cell.length_c   1.000
_cell.angle_alpha   90.00
_cell.angle_beta   90.00
_cell.angle_gamma   90.00
#
_symmetry.space_group_name_H-M   'P 1'
#
loop_
_entity.id
_entity.type
_entity.pdbx_description
1 polymer ?
#
loop_
_entity_poly.entity_id
_entity_poly.type
_entity_poly.pdbx_seq_one_letter_code
_entity_poly.pdbx_strand_id
1 'polypeptide(L)'
;YQVNARMFNIWETLTGVALSAEQRINDGMIDIDGLTMDEKVLVYADPDLIHQVAYNLLDNAIKFTPAGGTIRFSVEKLGPEVEISIWNSGQGISPEALPYVFQRFYKEDRSRGLHARGAGLGLNICKVLVNLSGGQIRVESQQGEWCKFVFTLPTQPPNPGEMKRLPDESGRPGAVEDPASMK
;
A
#
# COMPACT_ATOMS: atom_id res chain seq x y z
N TYR A 1 -10.72 11.25 12.33
CA TYR A 1 -11.21 10.97 10.96
C TYR A 1 -12.25 9.85 10.97
N GLN A 2 -13.39 10.09 10.34
CA GLN A 2 -14.42 9.08 10.19
C GLN A 2 -14.27 8.38 8.83
N VAL A 3 -14.12 7.04 8.85
CA VAL A 3 -13.98 6.23 7.63
C VAL A 3 -15.30 6.15 6.89
N ASN A 4 -15.31 6.55 5.61
CA ASN A 4 -16.47 6.51 4.72
C ASN A 4 -16.25 5.48 3.61
N ALA A 5 -16.34 4.21 3.97
CA ALA A 5 -16.14 3.12 3.02
C ALA A 5 -17.28 2.98 2.04
N ARG A 6 -16.95 2.73 0.77
CA ARG A 6 -17.89 2.47 -0.33
C ARG A 6 -17.24 1.66 -1.44
N MET A 7 -18.03 1.14 -2.34
CA MET A 7 -17.53 0.53 -3.57
C MET A 7 -17.05 1.62 -4.53
N PHE A 8 -15.87 1.43 -5.11
CA PHE A 8 -15.34 2.32 -6.14
C PHE A 8 -14.38 1.56 -7.06
N ASN A 9 -14.13 2.13 -8.25
CA ASN A 9 -13.19 1.56 -9.20
C ASN A 9 -11.76 1.98 -8.85
N ILE A 10 -10.93 1.00 -8.51
CA ILE A 10 -9.53 1.27 -8.12
C ILE A 10 -8.72 1.90 -9.26
N TRP A 11 -9.03 1.59 -10.52
CA TRP A 11 -8.33 2.19 -11.65
C TRP A 11 -8.52 3.71 -11.74
N GLU A 12 -9.68 4.22 -11.34
CA GLU A 12 -9.90 5.67 -11.27
C GLU A 12 -8.97 6.34 -10.24
N THR A 13 -8.75 5.69 -9.11
CA THR A 13 -7.81 6.17 -8.10
C THR A 13 -6.37 6.17 -8.63
N LEU A 14 -5.94 5.09 -9.23
CA LEU A 14 -4.56 4.96 -9.74
C LEU A 14 -4.28 5.93 -10.89
N THR A 15 -5.21 6.07 -11.83
CA THR A 15 -5.06 7.03 -12.93
C THR A 15 -5.09 8.48 -12.43
N GLY A 16 -5.96 8.79 -11.47
CA GLY A 16 -6.02 10.13 -10.87
C GLY A 16 -4.74 10.50 -10.14
N VAL A 17 -4.16 9.59 -9.39
CA VAL A 17 -2.88 9.80 -8.70
C VAL A 17 -1.74 9.98 -9.69
N ALA A 18 -1.68 9.16 -10.74
CA ALA A 18 -0.66 9.29 -11.79
C ALA A 18 -0.76 10.63 -12.53
N LEU A 19 -1.97 11.08 -12.85
CA LEU A 19 -2.19 12.39 -13.47
C LEU A 19 -1.74 13.53 -12.57
N SER A 20 -1.98 13.46 -11.28
CA SER A 20 -1.54 14.48 -10.32
C SER A 20 -0.02 14.60 -10.22
N ALA A 21 0.71 13.55 -10.56
CA ALA A 21 2.17 13.49 -10.54
C ALA A 21 2.81 13.60 -11.95
N GLU A 22 2.02 13.90 -12.99
CA GLU A 22 2.46 13.87 -14.39
C GLU A 22 3.72 14.70 -14.63
N GLN A 23 3.77 15.92 -14.09
CA GLN A 23 4.92 16.79 -14.29
C GLN A 23 6.19 16.21 -13.65
N ARG A 24 6.08 15.68 -12.45
CA ARG A 24 7.22 15.05 -11.76
C ARG A 24 7.72 13.81 -12.51
N ILE A 25 6.81 13.02 -13.06
CA ILE A 25 7.11 11.85 -13.88
C ILE A 25 7.85 12.26 -15.15
N ASN A 26 7.36 13.28 -15.84
CA ASN A 26 7.99 13.81 -17.05
C ASN A 26 9.37 14.44 -16.76
N ASP A 27 9.47 15.25 -15.72
CA ASP A 27 10.73 15.86 -15.31
C ASP A 27 11.78 14.81 -14.91
N GLY A 28 11.34 13.71 -14.30
CA GLY A 28 12.19 12.58 -13.93
C GLY A 28 12.54 11.65 -15.09
N MET A 29 12.00 11.88 -16.29
CA MET A 29 12.16 11.01 -17.46
C MET A 29 11.79 9.55 -17.13
N ILE A 30 10.64 9.37 -16.45
CA ILE A 30 10.14 8.06 -16.02
C ILE A 30 9.04 7.60 -16.96
N ASP A 31 9.12 6.35 -17.41
CA ASP A 31 8.07 5.71 -18.16
C ASP A 31 7.02 5.13 -17.23
N ILE A 32 5.75 5.38 -17.50
CA ILE A 32 4.63 4.77 -16.78
C ILE A 32 4.04 3.64 -17.62
N ASP A 33 3.88 2.47 -16.99
CA ASP A 33 3.34 1.27 -17.62
C ASP A 33 2.19 0.70 -16.78
N GLY A 34 1.26 0.00 -17.43
CA GLY A 34 0.21 -0.77 -16.78
C GLY A 34 -1.05 -0.02 -16.42
N LEU A 35 -1.11 1.31 -16.56
CA LEU A 35 -2.37 2.03 -16.32
C LEU A 35 -3.38 1.73 -17.42
N THR A 36 -4.63 1.52 -17.01
CA THR A 36 -5.75 1.35 -17.94
C THR A 36 -6.97 2.14 -17.50
N MET A 37 -7.72 2.67 -18.45
CA MET A 37 -9.03 3.28 -18.24
C MET A 37 -10.19 2.40 -18.76
N ASP A 38 -9.86 1.30 -19.42
CA ASP A 38 -10.83 0.44 -20.07
C ASP A 38 -11.36 -0.66 -19.14
N GLU A 39 -10.69 -0.88 -18.01
CA GLU A 39 -11.08 -1.88 -17.01
C GLU A 39 -11.78 -1.24 -15.82
N LYS A 40 -12.74 -1.97 -15.26
CA LYS A 40 -13.40 -1.61 -14.03
C LYS A 40 -13.18 -2.70 -13.01
N VAL A 41 -12.49 -2.36 -11.93
CA VAL A 41 -12.27 -3.26 -10.79
C VAL A 41 -12.76 -2.57 -9.52
N LEU A 42 -13.85 -3.09 -8.96
CA LEU A 42 -14.47 -2.52 -7.77
C LEU A 42 -13.83 -3.08 -6.50
N VAL A 43 -13.55 -2.18 -5.58
CA VAL A 43 -13.05 -2.48 -4.24
C VAL A 43 -13.92 -1.78 -3.19
N TYR A 44 -13.92 -2.29 -1.97
CA TYR A 44 -14.65 -1.70 -0.85
C TYR A 44 -13.66 -1.08 0.14
N ALA A 45 -13.61 0.23 0.18
CA ALA A 45 -12.77 1.00 1.10
C ALA A 45 -13.19 2.47 1.08
N ASP A 46 -12.58 3.29 1.91
CA ASP A 46 -12.70 4.75 1.81
C ASP A 46 -11.80 5.25 0.68
N PRO A 47 -12.38 5.82 -0.41
CA PRO A 47 -11.58 6.25 -1.56
C PRO A 47 -10.53 7.30 -1.23
N ASP A 48 -10.78 8.16 -0.26
CA ASP A 48 -9.84 9.21 0.13
C ASP A 48 -8.61 8.62 0.83
N LEU A 49 -8.82 7.61 1.68
CA LEU A 49 -7.70 6.90 2.31
C LEU A 49 -6.86 6.14 1.29
N ILE A 50 -7.50 5.48 0.34
CA ILE A 50 -6.79 4.72 -0.70
C ILE A 50 -6.07 5.65 -1.68
N HIS A 51 -6.65 6.81 -1.99
CA HIS A 51 -5.95 7.84 -2.75
C HIS A 51 -4.64 8.24 -2.05
N GLN A 52 -4.68 8.43 -0.73
CA GLN A 52 -3.49 8.76 0.06
C GLN A 52 -2.44 7.63 0.01
N VAL A 53 -2.87 6.38 0.12
CA VAL A 53 -1.97 5.22 -0.01
C VAL A 53 -1.31 5.21 -1.38
N ALA A 54 -2.10 5.28 -2.45
CA ALA A 54 -1.59 5.26 -3.82
C ALA A 54 -0.64 6.43 -4.10
N TYR A 55 -1.00 7.62 -3.63
CA TYR A 55 -0.15 8.80 -3.75
C TYR A 55 1.21 8.60 -3.05
N ASN A 56 1.21 8.11 -1.82
CA ASN A 56 2.44 7.90 -1.05
C ASN A 56 3.32 6.83 -1.70
N LEU A 57 2.73 5.75 -2.20
CA LEU A 57 3.48 4.71 -2.89
C LEU A 57 4.06 5.20 -4.23
N LEU A 58 3.29 5.98 -4.99
CA LEU A 58 3.78 6.57 -6.23
C LEU A 58 4.88 7.61 -5.96
N ASP A 59 4.70 8.47 -4.95
CA ASP A 59 5.71 9.44 -4.53
C ASP A 59 7.04 8.75 -4.20
N ASN A 60 6.97 7.67 -3.44
CA ASN A 60 8.14 6.84 -3.13
C ASN A 60 8.77 6.25 -4.40
N ALA A 61 7.97 5.71 -5.31
CA ALA A 61 8.46 5.16 -6.58
C ALA A 61 9.15 6.22 -7.44
N ILE A 62 8.59 7.42 -7.53
CA ILE A 62 9.19 8.53 -8.29
C ILE A 62 10.55 8.92 -7.71
N LYS A 63 10.66 8.97 -6.37
CA LYS A 63 11.92 9.33 -5.69
C LYS A 63 13.04 8.32 -5.96
N PHE A 64 12.70 7.04 -6.12
CA PHE A 64 13.68 5.96 -6.24
C PHE A 64 13.84 5.41 -7.65
N THR A 65 13.09 5.90 -8.62
CA THR A 65 13.26 5.52 -10.02
C THR A 65 14.26 6.45 -10.69
N PRO A 66 15.37 5.92 -11.25
CA PRO A 66 16.32 6.74 -11.99
C PRO A 66 15.74 7.23 -13.32
N ALA A 67 16.33 8.27 -13.88
CA ALA A 67 15.98 8.77 -15.20
C ALA A 67 16.08 7.66 -16.26
N GLY A 68 15.07 7.51 -17.09
CA GLY A 68 14.93 6.42 -18.05
C GLY A 68 14.36 5.14 -17.47
N GLY A 69 14.06 5.12 -16.17
CA GLY A 69 13.43 3.98 -15.51
C GLY A 69 11.93 3.91 -15.72
N THR A 70 11.31 2.90 -15.13
CA THR A 70 9.89 2.56 -15.32
C THR A 70 9.19 2.41 -13.98
N ILE A 71 7.97 2.94 -13.90
CA ILE A 71 6.99 2.63 -12.84
C ILE A 71 5.84 1.88 -13.49
N ARG A 72 5.47 0.73 -12.91
CA ARG A 72 4.39 -0.12 -13.43
C ARG A 72 3.31 -0.33 -12.38
N PHE A 73 2.07 -0.09 -12.79
CA PHE A 73 0.88 -0.37 -12.01
C PHE A 73 0.29 -1.72 -12.41
N SER A 74 -0.20 -2.48 -11.45
CA SER A 74 -0.97 -3.69 -11.73
C SER A 74 -2.08 -3.87 -10.72
N VAL A 75 -3.19 -4.47 -11.18
CA VAL A 75 -4.36 -4.81 -10.38
C VAL A 75 -4.78 -6.22 -10.75
N GLU A 76 -4.91 -7.09 -9.75
CA GLU A 76 -5.27 -8.48 -9.93
C GLU A 76 -6.40 -8.86 -8.97
N LYS A 77 -7.45 -9.49 -9.52
CA LYS A 77 -8.55 -10.03 -8.71
C LYS A 77 -8.16 -11.39 -8.18
N LEU A 78 -8.14 -11.54 -6.84
CA LEU A 78 -7.78 -12.76 -6.14
C LEU A 78 -8.92 -13.16 -5.18
N GLY A 79 -9.98 -13.73 -5.73
CA GLY A 79 -11.14 -14.14 -4.94
C GLY A 79 -11.82 -12.95 -4.26
N PRO A 80 -11.94 -12.94 -2.90
CA PRO A 80 -12.60 -11.86 -2.18
C PRO A 80 -11.74 -10.59 -2.04
N GLU A 81 -10.52 -10.62 -2.54
CA GLU A 81 -9.57 -9.51 -2.48
C GLU A 81 -9.14 -9.06 -3.86
N VAL A 82 -8.71 -7.81 -3.95
CA VAL A 82 -8.00 -7.26 -5.10
C VAL A 82 -6.60 -6.90 -4.64
N GLU A 83 -5.61 -7.32 -5.40
CA GLU A 83 -4.20 -7.01 -5.17
C GLU A 83 -3.76 -5.89 -6.10
N ILE A 84 -3.25 -4.82 -5.52
CA ILE A 84 -2.78 -3.63 -6.22
C ILE A 84 -1.28 -3.52 -6.02
N SER A 85 -0.52 -3.31 -7.10
CA SER A 85 0.91 -3.14 -6.99
C SER A 85 1.44 -1.94 -7.76
N ILE A 86 2.47 -1.32 -7.19
CA ILE A 86 3.27 -0.28 -7.81
C ILE A 86 4.72 -0.77 -7.78
N TRP A 87 5.23 -1.07 -8.96
CA TRP A 87 6.57 -1.57 -9.20
C TRP A 87 7.43 -0.47 -9.80
N ASN A 88 8.67 -0.36 -9.38
CA ASN A 88 9.63 0.54 -10.02
C ASN A 88 10.98 -0.13 -10.25
N SER A 89 11.58 0.16 -11.38
CA SER A 89 12.99 -0.15 -11.60
C SER A 89 13.87 0.79 -10.78
N GLY A 90 15.05 0.34 -10.38
CA GLY A 90 16.00 1.11 -9.59
C GLY A 90 16.84 0.26 -8.65
N GLN A 91 17.41 0.88 -7.65
CA GLN A 91 18.30 0.18 -6.72
C GLN A 91 17.62 -0.87 -5.83
N GLY A 92 16.29 -0.80 -5.71
CA GLY A 92 15.57 -1.66 -4.79
C GLY A 92 15.94 -1.38 -3.33
N ILE A 93 15.63 -2.35 -2.48
CA ILE A 93 15.83 -2.29 -1.03
C ILE A 93 16.72 -3.46 -0.65
N SER A 94 17.70 -3.23 0.23
CA SER A 94 18.56 -4.29 0.72
C SER A 94 17.77 -5.34 1.52
N PRO A 95 18.17 -6.62 1.52
CA PRO A 95 17.51 -7.64 2.34
C PRO A 95 17.49 -7.29 3.83
N GLU A 96 18.50 -6.59 4.31
CA GLU A 96 18.61 -6.15 5.70
C GLU A 96 17.60 -5.07 6.04
N ALA A 97 17.27 -4.19 5.09
CA ALA A 97 16.32 -3.08 5.28
C ALA A 97 14.85 -3.50 5.11
N LEU A 98 14.57 -4.52 4.28
CA LEU A 98 13.19 -4.94 3.97
C LEU A 98 12.28 -5.13 5.18
N PRO A 99 12.71 -5.78 6.29
CA PRO A 99 11.84 -5.97 7.45
C PRO A 99 11.41 -4.67 8.14
N TYR A 100 12.08 -3.56 7.88
CA TYR A 100 11.92 -2.31 8.61
C TYR A 100 11.24 -1.20 7.82
N VAL A 101 10.97 -1.38 6.53
CA VAL A 101 10.52 -0.27 5.64
C VAL A 101 9.21 0.36 6.05
N PHE A 102 8.32 -0.37 6.73
CA PHE A 102 7.05 0.14 7.24
C PHE A 102 7.11 0.66 8.67
N GLN A 103 8.28 0.60 9.31
CA GLN A 103 8.43 1.16 10.63
C GLN A 103 8.40 2.69 10.58
N ARG A 104 7.77 3.28 11.59
CA ARG A 104 7.70 4.72 11.72
C ARG A 104 9.11 5.33 11.82
N PHE A 105 9.38 6.37 11.03
CA PHE A 105 10.66 7.07 10.95
C PHE A 105 11.83 6.24 10.39
N TYR A 106 11.56 5.03 9.88
CA TYR A 106 12.62 4.27 9.24
C TYR A 106 13.00 4.89 7.88
N LYS A 107 14.30 4.99 7.64
CA LYS A 107 14.89 5.40 6.36
C LYS A 107 16.09 4.50 6.09
N GLU A 108 16.21 3.99 4.87
CA GLU A 108 17.43 3.33 4.45
C GLU A 108 18.55 4.39 4.30
N ASP A 109 19.64 4.26 5.08
CA ASP A 109 20.69 5.26 5.23
C ASP A 109 21.68 5.27 4.05
N ARG A 110 21.21 5.18 2.80
CA ARG A 110 22.10 5.16 1.62
C ARG A 110 22.13 6.46 0.83
N SER A 111 21.26 7.36 1.11
CA SER A 111 21.19 8.65 0.42
C SER A 111 21.19 9.77 1.44
N ARG A 112 22.35 9.98 2.04
CA ARG A 112 22.55 11.14 2.90
C ARG A 112 22.24 12.43 2.13
N GLY A 113 21.21 13.13 2.51
CA GLY A 113 20.96 14.50 2.15
C GLY A 113 19.69 14.76 1.34
N LEU A 114 19.48 14.21 0.16
CA LEU A 114 18.38 14.58 -0.72
C LEU A 114 17.07 13.86 -0.41
N HIS A 115 17.12 12.68 0.19
CA HIS A 115 15.94 11.88 0.51
C HIS A 115 15.59 11.89 2.01
N ALA A 116 16.19 12.76 2.78
CA ALA A 116 16.03 12.84 4.23
C ALA A 116 14.64 13.36 4.66
N ARG A 117 13.79 13.80 3.74
CA ARG A 117 12.48 14.38 4.07
C ARG A 117 11.35 13.43 3.69
N GLY A 118 10.71 12.85 4.67
CA GLY A 118 9.35 12.33 4.57
C GLY A 118 9.16 10.86 4.25
N ALA A 119 10.14 10.12 3.68
CA ALA A 119 9.93 8.74 3.25
C ALA A 119 9.56 7.77 4.38
N GLY A 120 10.09 7.97 5.59
CA GLY A 120 9.81 7.10 6.73
C GLY A 120 8.39 7.21 7.29
N LEU A 121 7.73 8.36 7.12
CA LEU A 121 6.35 8.55 7.56
C LEU A 121 5.34 8.06 6.52
N GLY A 122 5.61 8.25 5.24
CA GLY A 122 4.71 7.89 4.15
C GLY A 122 4.40 6.39 4.10
N LEU A 123 5.39 5.53 4.27
CA LEU A 123 5.20 4.08 4.23
C LEU A 123 4.52 3.54 5.48
N ASN A 124 4.82 4.08 6.66
CA ASN A 124 4.10 3.72 7.88
C ASN A 124 2.61 4.09 7.78
N ILE A 125 2.31 5.28 7.27
CA ILE A 125 0.93 5.72 7.02
C ILE A 125 0.23 4.77 6.06
N CYS A 126 0.88 4.36 4.98
CA CYS A 126 0.30 3.38 4.05
C CYS A 126 -0.11 2.09 4.76
N LYS A 127 0.74 1.56 5.61
CA LYS A 127 0.42 0.36 6.39
C LYS A 127 -0.79 0.56 7.30
N VAL A 128 -0.84 1.67 8.02
CA VAL A 128 -1.98 2.00 8.89
C VAL A 128 -3.27 2.10 8.09
N LEU A 129 -3.26 2.84 6.98
CA LEU A 129 -4.45 3.06 6.17
C LEU A 129 -4.94 1.80 5.46
N VAL A 130 -4.03 0.97 4.97
CA VAL A 130 -4.38 -0.31 4.36
C VAL A 130 -4.97 -1.28 5.39
N ASN A 131 -4.37 -1.40 6.56
CA ASN A 131 -4.91 -2.22 7.64
C ASN A 131 -6.29 -1.74 8.09
N LEU A 132 -6.48 -0.44 8.21
CA LEU A 132 -7.77 0.17 8.55
C LEU A 132 -8.84 -0.11 7.49
N SER A 133 -8.42 -0.31 6.25
CA SER A 133 -9.28 -0.63 5.11
C SER A 133 -9.57 -2.14 4.97
N GLY A 134 -9.09 -2.96 5.88
CA GLY A 134 -9.29 -4.41 5.86
C GLY A 134 -8.32 -5.17 4.95
N GLY A 135 -7.26 -4.54 4.48
CA GLY A 135 -6.25 -5.14 3.64
C GLY A 135 -4.91 -5.33 4.33
N GLN A 136 -3.94 -5.74 3.56
CA GLN A 136 -2.54 -5.91 3.99
C GLN A 136 -1.61 -5.26 2.96
N ILE A 137 -0.45 -4.82 3.41
CA ILE A 137 0.59 -4.27 2.55
C ILE A 137 1.90 -5.05 2.75
N ARG A 138 2.61 -5.27 1.66
CA ARG A 138 3.93 -5.87 1.67
C ARG A 138 4.84 -5.20 0.66
N VAL A 139 6.13 -5.44 0.78
CA VAL A 139 7.15 -5.00 -0.15
C VAL A 139 7.94 -6.21 -0.65
N GLU A 140 8.21 -6.23 -1.93
CA GLU A 140 9.09 -7.18 -2.59
C GLU A 140 10.18 -6.38 -3.31
N SER A 141 11.40 -6.86 -3.29
CA SER A 141 12.50 -6.15 -3.94
C SER A 141 13.62 -7.10 -4.35
N GLN A 142 14.22 -6.79 -5.48
CA GLN A 142 15.53 -7.34 -5.87
C GLN A 142 16.51 -6.18 -5.83
N GLN A 143 17.42 -6.22 -4.86
CA GLN A 143 18.42 -5.17 -4.70
C GLN A 143 19.23 -4.99 -6.00
N GLY A 144 19.37 -3.75 -6.43
CA GLY A 144 20.02 -3.38 -7.67
C GLY A 144 19.16 -3.41 -8.91
N GLU A 145 17.92 -3.89 -8.83
CA GLU A 145 17.07 -4.09 -10.01
C GLU A 145 15.70 -3.43 -9.91
N TRP A 146 14.93 -3.71 -8.84
CA TRP A 146 13.56 -3.23 -8.71
C TRP A 146 13.04 -3.26 -7.28
N CYS A 147 11.94 -2.53 -7.05
CA CYS A 147 11.14 -2.55 -5.84
C CYS A 147 9.66 -2.60 -6.20
N LYS A 148 8.86 -3.32 -5.43
CA LYS A 148 7.42 -3.48 -5.65
C LYS A 148 6.68 -3.40 -4.33
N PHE A 149 5.78 -2.43 -4.20
CA PHE A 149 4.82 -2.36 -3.11
C PHE A 149 3.50 -2.97 -3.53
N VAL A 150 2.96 -3.82 -2.68
CA VAL A 150 1.72 -4.55 -2.95
C VAL A 150 0.78 -4.35 -1.78
N PHE A 151 -0.47 -3.98 -2.06
CA PHE A 151 -1.50 -3.95 -1.04
C PHE A 151 -2.79 -4.60 -1.54
N THR A 152 -3.58 -5.10 -0.61
CA THR A 152 -4.86 -5.74 -0.90
C THR A 152 -6.02 -4.92 -0.36
N LEU A 153 -7.16 -5.02 -1.02
CA LEU A 153 -8.42 -4.45 -0.56
C LEU A 153 -9.53 -5.47 -0.74
N PRO A 154 -10.54 -5.47 0.16
CA PRO A 154 -11.70 -6.34 0.01
C PRO A 154 -12.57 -5.88 -1.16
N THR A 155 -13.32 -6.82 -1.73
CA THR A 155 -14.30 -6.56 -2.80
C THR A 155 -15.71 -6.38 -2.30
N GLN A 156 -15.95 -6.59 -1.01
CA GLN A 156 -17.26 -6.51 -0.38
C GLN A 156 -17.15 -5.95 1.04
N PRO A 157 -18.23 -5.37 1.58
CA PRO A 157 -18.27 -5.00 2.99
C PRO A 157 -17.96 -6.21 3.89
N PRO A 158 -17.29 -6.01 5.04
CA PRO A 158 -17.04 -7.09 5.98
C PRO A 158 -18.36 -7.60 6.55
N ASN A 159 -18.44 -8.93 6.79
CA ASN A 159 -19.59 -9.51 7.47
C ASN A 159 -19.64 -9.03 8.94
N PRO A 160 -20.83 -8.69 9.48
CA PRO A 160 -20.94 -8.25 10.88
C PRO A 160 -20.34 -9.20 11.91
N GLY A 161 -20.25 -10.49 11.59
CA GLY A 161 -19.60 -11.50 12.46
C GLY A 161 -18.07 -11.47 12.45
N GLU A 162 -17.46 -10.94 11.41
CA GLU A 162 -16.00 -10.83 11.28
C GLU A 162 -15.44 -9.61 11.98
N MET A 163 -16.23 -8.55 12.12
CA MET A 163 -15.82 -7.32 12.83
C MET A 163 -15.56 -7.55 14.32
N LYS A 164 -16.06 -8.66 14.90
CA LYS A 164 -15.85 -9.02 16.31
C LYS A 164 -14.54 -9.78 16.56
N ARG A 165 -13.76 -10.07 15.55
CA ARG A 165 -12.54 -10.86 15.63
C ARG A 165 -11.26 -10.08 15.34
N LEU A 166 -11.23 -8.79 15.65
CA LEU A 166 -9.95 -8.08 15.69
C LEU A 166 -9.11 -8.72 16.80
N PRO A 167 -7.89 -9.21 16.51
CA PRO A 167 -7.03 -9.72 17.56
C PRO A 167 -6.75 -8.58 18.52
N ASP A 168 -6.93 -8.86 19.81
CA ASP A 168 -6.44 -8.03 20.87
C ASP A 168 -4.94 -7.77 20.64
N GLU A 169 -4.54 -6.52 20.66
CA GLU A 169 -3.14 -6.11 20.49
C GLU A 169 -2.19 -6.76 21.55
N SER A 170 -2.75 -7.41 22.58
CA SER A 170 -1.98 -8.07 23.62
C SER A 170 -1.50 -9.48 23.29
N GLY A 171 -1.94 -10.07 22.17
CA GLY A 171 -1.52 -11.43 21.76
C GLY A 171 -1.88 -12.53 22.77
N ARG A 172 -2.77 -12.28 23.71
CA ARG A 172 -3.25 -13.31 24.65
C ARG A 172 -4.48 -14.00 24.05
N PRO A 173 -4.50 -15.35 24.02
CA PRO A 173 -5.73 -16.06 23.72
C PRO A 173 -6.76 -15.69 24.79
N GLY A 174 -7.93 -15.23 24.36
CA GLY A 174 -9.02 -14.91 25.28
C GLY A 174 -9.28 -16.10 26.19
N ALA A 175 -9.38 -15.83 27.50
CA ALA A 175 -9.72 -16.83 28.48
C ALA A 175 -11.09 -17.44 28.10
N VAL A 176 -11.08 -18.73 27.80
CA VAL A 176 -12.31 -19.51 27.66
C VAL A 176 -12.87 -19.64 29.09
N GLU A 177 -13.97 -18.95 29.36
CA GLU A 177 -14.70 -19.21 30.60
C GLU A 177 -15.15 -20.68 30.61
N ASP A 178 -14.66 -21.39 31.57
CA ASP A 178 -15.04 -22.78 31.84
C ASP A 178 -16.53 -22.83 32.23
N PRO A 179 -17.39 -23.53 31.48
CA PRO A 179 -18.81 -23.63 31.84
C PRO A 179 -19.08 -24.44 33.10
N ALA A 180 -18.04 -24.96 33.76
CA ALA A 180 -18.17 -25.75 34.98
C ALA A 180 -18.34 -24.94 36.27
N SER A 181 -18.29 -23.60 36.23
CA SER A 181 -18.40 -22.77 37.43
C SER A 181 -19.81 -22.23 37.70
N MET A 182 -20.81 -22.65 36.94
CA MET A 182 -22.22 -22.36 37.24
C MET A 182 -22.86 -23.53 37.96
N LYS A 183 -22.71 -23.57 39.26
CA LYS A 183 -23.61 -24.23 40.19
C LYS A 183 -23.95 -23.31 41.35
#